data_29f49b81cc7a18ea9b244718b336df1d
#
_entry.id   29f49b81cc7a18ea9b244718b336df1d
#
_cell.length_a   1.000
_cell.length_b   1.000
_cell.length_c   1.000
_cell.angle_alpha   90.00
_cell.angle_beta   90.00
_cell.angle_gamma   90.00
#
_symmetry.space_group_name_H-M   'P 1'
#
loop_
_entity.id
_entity.type
_entity.pdbx_description
1 polymer ?
#
loop_
_entity_poly.entity_id
_entity_poly.type
_entity_poly.pdbx_seq_one_letter_code
_entity_poly.pdbx_strand_id
1 'polypeptide(L)'
;MANNITTRATSRQLSFELFEEMLATDTPINESTKEIGYQRNNVFIDITDVGITARRLLDAAHFIVAQEPTTPKVYDVELSYFRWLMRYDSYNYKHLRTVVSEAQKALIQISASPPGSTASEDEKWVSVQLIGIVGIDKGRITFAVPEPLIPHIKDPVKSHWLSLRITSAFTLTYARAIYDHVIGYVAEGITEWFEVDVVRGWPGKAASTATEFKYFKRDNLDKAVKQINAVSDIDLSYETRTVSPKSKKIDRIRFRLTRKETAGAIRASLLGAQEIYTTLKNEFGFTEKQFNTISQNRAVWSDERILQAIEYTRAKVDSGQVKKSPGAYLLKAITDGYKLSDADRKMLTVQQQQQEQERAESSAKQLATAAVAASTAAAEERSKAQTVENADLGREAYHKADGKSQKDFMRAFIASAAGKLAIKRVKLNPATIHESEVLAHKDLSFALYSFVFLRTKAKAAAKS
;
A
#
# COMPACT_ATOMS: atom_id res chain seq x y z
N MET A 1 23.96 -4.35 18.97
CA MET A 1 23.05 -3.72 17.97
C MET A 1 23.74 -3.37 16.64
N ALA A 2 25.06 -3.10 16.60
CA ALA A 2 25.78 -2.77 15.35
C ALA A 2 25.84 -3.93 14.33
N ASN A 3 25.88 -5.18 14.78
CA ASN A 3 26.00 -6.35 13.88
C ASN A 3 24.75 -6.63 13.01
N ASN A 4 23.56 -6.21 13.45
CA ASN A 4 22.33 -6.46 12.69
C ASN A 4 22.18 -5.54 11.45
N ILE A 5 22.77 -4.35 11.49
CA ILE A 5 22.67 -3.37 10.39
C ILE A 5 23.57 -3.79 9.24
N THR A 6 24.80 -4.23 9.55
CA THR A 6 25.78 -4.70 8.55
C THR A 6 25.29 -5.95 7.83
N THR A 7 24.71 -6.92 8.57
CA THR A 7 24.17 -8.16 8.00
C THR A 7 22.99 -7.89 7.05
N ARG A 8 22.16 -6.88 7.34
CA ARG A 8 21.00 -6.51 6.51
C ARG A 8 21.39 -5.87 5.19
N ALA A 9 22.38 -4.97 5.19
CA ALA A 9 22.87 -4.32 3.98
C ALA A 9 23.57 -5.32 3.05
N THR A 10 24.39 -6.17 3.59
CA THR A 10 25.11 -7.21 2.84
C THR A 10 24.16 -8.25 2.26
N SER A 11 23.10 -8.64 2.98
CA SER A 11 22.12 -9.59 2.45
C SER A 11 21.24 -8.98 1.35
N ARG A 12 21.05 -7.66 1.31
CA ARG A 12 20.42 -6.96 0.18
C ARG A 12 21.35 -6.89 -1.03
N GLN A 13 22.62 -6.60 -0.82
CA GLN A 13 23.64 -6.65 -1.86
C GLN A 13 23.70 -8.04 -2.50
N LEU A 14 23.70 -9.08 -1.69
CA LEU A 14 23.66 -10.47 -2.17
C LEU A 14 22.37 -10.85 -2.90
N SER A 15 21.23 -10.30 -2.52
CA SER A 15 20.02 -10.50 -3.31
C SER A 15 20.16 -9.93 -4.73
N PHE A 16 20.93 -8.86 -4.86
CA PHE A 16 21.23 -8.28 -6.17
C PHE A 16 22.35 -9.02 -6.89
N GLU A 17 23.33 -9.56 -6.22
CA GLU A 17 24.32 -10.45 -6.83
C GLU A 17 23.70 -11.75 -7.36
N LEU A 18 22.66 -12.27 -6.71
CA LEU A 18 21.80 -13.33 -7.27
C LEU A 18 21.10 -12.88 -8.57
N PHE A 19 20.97 -11.58 -8.78
CA PHE A 19 20.39 -10.96 -9.98
C PHE A 19 21.45 -10.36 -10.92
N GLU A 20 22.73 -10.32 -10.50
CA GLU A 20 23.82 -9.59 -11.17
C GLU A 20 24.22 -10.17 -12.52
N GLU A 21 24.13 -11.48 -12.70
CA GLU A 21 24.28 -12.13 -14.02
C GLU A 21 23.31 -11.55 -15.09
N MET A 22 22.29 -10.89 -14.62
CA MET A 22 21.23 -10.31 -15.41
C MET A 22 21.45 -8.84 -15.75
N LEU A 23 22.40 -8.21 -15.07
CA LEU A 23 22.72 -6.78 -15.22
C LEU A 23 24.08 -6.56 -15.89
N ALA A 24 24.94 -7.57 -15.95
CA ALA A 24 26.31 -7.45 -16.44
C ALA A 24 26.42 -7.32 -17.96
N THR A 25 25.34 -7.45 -18.71
CA THR A 25 25.37 -7.29 -20.16
C THR A 25 24.86 -5.92 -20.57
N ASP A 26 25.63 -5.17 -21.37
CA ASP A 26 25.22 -3.96 -22.09
C ASP A 26 24.09 -4.21 -23.13
N THR A 27 23.44 -5.38 -23.05
CA THR A 27 22.37 -5.79 -23.94
C THR A 27 21.11 -4.95 -23.75
N PRO A 28 20.48 -4.49 -24.83
CA PRO A 28 19.19 -3.81 -24.79
C PRO A 28 18.15 -4.63 -24.03
N ILE A 29 17.21 -3.95 -23.35
CA ILE A 29 16.12 -4.58 -22.57
C ILE A 29 15.29 -5.59 -23.39
N ASN A 30 15.44 -5.59 -24.71
CA ASN A 30 14.73 -6.48 -25.63
C ASN A 30 15.18 -7.95 -25.59
N GLU A 31 16.30 -8.25 -24.93
CA GLU A 31 16.88 -9.58 -24.90
C GLU A 31 17.11 -10.05 -23.46
N SER A 32 16.13 -10.72 -22.88
CA SER A 32 16.20 -11.59 -21.68
C SER A 32 16.86 -11.05 -20.40
N THR A 33 16.68 -9.81 -20.02
CA THR A 33 17.26 -9.29 -18.80
C THR A 33 16.22 -8.88 -17.77
N LYS A 34 16.40 -9.28 -16.54
CA LYS A 34 15.50 -9.06 -15.41
C LYS A 34 15.56 -7.60 -14.91
N GLU A 35 14.43 -7.06 -14.51
CA GLU A 35 14.27 -5.67 -14.07
C GLU A 35 14.25 -5.53 -12.54
N ILE A 36 14.88 -4.52 -12.02
CA ILE A 36 14.79 -4.12 -10.61
C ILE A 36 13.98 -2.84 -10.53
N GLY A 37 12.91 -2.87 -9.74
CA GLY A 37 12.01 -1.72 -9.66
C GLY A 37 11.04 -1.81 -8.50
N TYR A 38 10.15 -0.85 -8.44
CA TYR A 38 9.10 -0.75 -7.44
C TYR A 38 7.86 -0.05 -8.01
N GLN A 39 6.72 -0.17 -7.33
CA GLN A 39 5.54 0.62 -7.67
C GLN A 39 5.77 2.06 -7.23
N ARG A 40 5.90 2.98 -8.20
CA ARG A 40 6.10 4.40 -7.95
C ARG A 40 4.78 5.12 -8.02
N ASN A 41 4.47 5.88 -6.98
CA ASN A 41 3.28 6.71 -6.97
C ASN A 41 3.39 7.84 -8.01
N ASN A 42 2.29 8.11 -8.71
CA ASN A 42 2.24 9.13 -9.76
C ASN A 42 2.49 10.55 -9.21
N VAL A 43 2.35 10.79 -7.92
CA VAL A 43 2.73 12.06 -7.28
C VAL A 43 4.20 12.44 -7.54
N PHE A 44 5.08 11.46 -7.77
CA PHE A 44 6.50 11.69 -8.05
C PHE A 44 6.80 11.96 -9.54
N ILE A 45 5.80 12.15 -10.39
CA ILE A 45 6.00 12.44 -11.81
C ILE A 45 6.54 13.87 -11.99
N ASP A 46 5.98 14.83 -11.28
CA ASP A 46 6.28 16.25 -11.41
C ASP A 46 7.53 16.72 -10.64
N ILE A 47 8.52 15.84 -10.55
CA ILE A 47 9.83 16.23 -10.02
C ILE A 47 10.54 17.08 -11.06
N THR A 48 10.47 18.38 -10.91
CA THR A 48 11.18 19.36 -11.75
C THR A 48 12.51 19.77 -11.12
N ASP A 49 13.35 20.45 -11.90
CA ASP A 49 14.59 21.06 -11.43
C ASP A 49 15.65 20.12 -10.85
N VAL A 50 15.58 18.83 -11.19
CA VAL A 50 16.50 17.79 -10.73
C VAL A 50 17.16 17.12 -11.93
N GLY A 51 18.49 17.15 -11.98
CA GLY A 51 19.27 16.49 -13.01
C GLY A 51 19.17 14.96 -12.94
N ILE A 52 19.57 14.31 -14.03
CA ILE A 52 19.42 12.85 -14.18
C ILE A 52 20.07 12.08 -13.04
N THR A 53 21.27 12.45 -12.61
CA THR A 53 21.99 11.73 -11.54
C THR A 53 21.30 11.90 -10.19
N ALA A 54 20.77 13.09 -9.89
CA ALA A 54 20.00 13.32 -8.67
C ALA A 54 18.64 12.58 -8.69
N ARG A 55 18.00 12.46 -9.86
CA ARG A 55 16.80 11.61 -10.03
C ARG A 55 17.11 10.13 -9.77
N ARG A 56 18.25 9.61 -10.28
CA ARG A 56 18.70 8.25 -10.00
C ARG A 56 18.95 8.02 -8.50
N LEU A 57 19.50 9.03 -7.80
CA LEU A 57 19.68 8.99 -6.36
C LEU A 57 18.33 8.87 -5.63
N LEU A 58 17.35 9.68 -6.02
CA LEU A 58 16.01 9.63 -5.46
C LEU A 58 15.32 8.29 -5.74
N ASP A 59 15.40 7.79 -6.97
CA ASP A 59 14.84 6.49 -7.34
C ASP A 59 15.46 5.34 -6.50
N ALA A 60 16.78 5.36 -6.30
CA ALA A 60 17.47 4.37 -5.46
C ALA A 60 17.05 4.48 -3.98
N ALA A 61 16.95 5.70 -3.44
CA ALA A 61 16.50 5.91 -2.08
C ALA A 61 15.04 5.44 -1.87
N HIS A 62 14.13 5.83 -2.76
CA HIS A 62 12.73 5.41 -2.69
C HIS A 62 12.55 3.90 -2.89
N PHE A 63 13.34 3.29 -3.79
CA PHE A 63 13.37 1.82 -3.92
C PHE A 63 13.75 1.13 -2.60
N ILE A 64 14.79 1.60 -1.92
CA ILE A 64 15.22 1.05 -0.62
C ILE A 64 14.08 1.18 0.41
N VAL A 65 13.41 2.34 0.46
CA VAL A 65 12.26 2.57 1.34
C VAL A 65 11.11 1.61 1.03
N ALA A 66 10.78 1.44 -0.26
CA ALA A 66 9.70 0.55 -0.70
C ALA A 66 9.97 -0.92 -0.34
N GLN A 67 11.25 -1.35 -0.35
CA GLN A 67 11.64 -2.73 -0.04
C GLN A 67 11.85 -3.00 1.46
N GLU A 68 11.97 -1.97 2.29
CA GLU A 68 12.17 -2.14 3.74
C GLU A 68 10.83 -2.46 4.42
N PRO A 69 10.67 -3.61 5.08
CA PRO A 69 9.43 -3.97 5.76
C PRO A 69 9.05 -3.01 6.89
N THR A 70 10.06 -2.46 7.57
CA THR A 70 9.89 -1.49 8.66
C THR A 70 9.98 -0.05 8.14
N THR A 71 9.64 0.93 8.98
CA THR A 71 9.80 2.36 8.72
C THR A 71 10.83 2.96 9.67
N PRO A 72 12.14 2.71 9.47
CA PRO A 72 13.16 3.34 10.30
C PRO A 72 13.20 4.85 10.02
N LYS A 73 13.54 5.64 11.04
CA LYS A 73 13.75 7.09 10.88
C LYS A 73 14.91 7.41 9.92
N VAL A 74 15.92 6.55 9.90
CA VAL A 74 17.10 6.67 9.05
C VAL A 74 17.39 5.31 8.42
N TYR A 75 17.52 5.28 7.13
CA TYR A 75 17.96 4.12 6.36
C TYR A 75 19.48 4.12 6.31
N ASP A 76 20.11 2.96 6.47
CA ASP A 76 21.55 2.79 6.46
C ASP A 76 21.91 1.61 5.57
N VAL A 77 22.64 1.86 4.49
CA VAL A 77 23.05 0.86 3.50
C VAL A 77 24.50 1.05 3.07
N GLU A 78 25.08 0.04 2.46
CA GLU A 78 26.41 0.15 1.87
C GLU A 78 26.41 1.15 0.70
N LEU A 79 27.43 2.02 0.67
CA LEU A 79 27.56 3.02 -0.38
C LEU A 79 27.77 2.38 -1.76
N SER A 80 28.49 1.25 -1.83
CA SER A 80 28.66 0.47 -3.05
C SER A 80 27.35 -0.01 -3.63
N TYR A 81 26.48 -0.55 -2.77
CA TYR A 81 25.13 -0.97 -3.14
C TYR A 81 24.27 0.19 -3.63
N PHE A 82 24.27 1.32 -2.91
CA PHE A 82 23.52 2.51 -3.29
C PHE A 82 23.98 3.08 -4.64
N ARG A 83 25.29 3.16 -4.86
CA ARG A 83 25.89 3.59 -6.12
C ARG A 83 25.53 2.67 -7.29
N TRP A 84 25.53 1.37 -7.04
CA TRP A 84 25.11 0.37 -8.00
C TRP A 84 23.63 0.55 -8.42
N LEU A 85 22.71 0.75 -7.47
CA LEU A 85 21.31 1.08 -7.78
C LEU A 85 21.16 2.32 -8.67
N MET A 86 22.02 3.33 -8.46
CA MET A 86 22.05 4.54 -9.26
C MET A 86 22.74 4.35 -10.63
N ARG A 87 23.41 3.22 -10.87
CA ARG A 87 24.41 3.06 -11.95
C ARG A 87 25.44 4.20 -11.93
N TYR A 88 26.02 4.48 -10.76
CA TYR A 88 26.95 5.55 -10.54
C TYR A 88 28.36 4.98 -10.30
N ASP A 89 29.15 4.85 -11.37
CA ASP A 89 30.46 4.21 -11.34
C ASP A 89 31.60 5.14 -10.89
N SER A 90 31.30 6.44 -10.76
CA SER A 90 32.32 7.42 -10.37
C SER A 90 32.64 7.34 -8.89
N TYR A 91 33.96 7.37 -8.56
CA TYR A 91 34.47 7.51 -7.19
C TYR A 91 34.62 8.97 -6.75
N ASN A 92 34.11 9.92 -7.52
CA ASN A 92 34.23 11.35 -7.21
C ASN A 92 33.21 11.76 -6.12
N TYR A 93 33.66 11.76 -4.88
CA TYR A 93 32.86 12.15 -3.72
C TYR A 93 32.39 13.62 -3.76
N LYS A 94 33.14 14.53 -4.41
CA LYS A 94 32.69 15.94 -4.57
C LYS A 94 31.44 15.98 -5.47
N HIS A 95 31.49 15.27 -6.58
CA HIS A 95 30.33 15.19 -7.47
C HIS A 95 29.13 14.52 -6.77
N LEU A 96 29.35 13.43 -6.04
CA LEU A 96 28.28 12.77 -5.28
C LEU A 96 27.63 13.72 -4.25
N ARG A 97 28.43 14.55 -3.55
CA ARG A 97 27.90 15.59 -2.64
C ARG A 97 27.04 16.62 -3.38
N THR A 98 27.45 17.03 -4.57
CA THR A 98 26.65 17.94 -5.41
C THR A 98 25.32 17.31 -5.78
N VAL A 99 25.32 16.04 -6.20
CA VAL A 99 24.13 15.26 -6.52
C VAL A 99 23.19 15.14 -5.33
N VAL A 100 23.74 14.83 -4.14
CA VAL A 100 22.98 14.79 -2.89
C VAL A 100 22.36 16.16 -2.58
N SER A 101 23.14 17.23 -2.64
CA SER A 101 22.65 18.59 -2.39
C SER A 101 21.56 19.01 -3.38
N GLU A 102 21.65 18.59 -4.63
CA GLU A 102 20.62 18.80 -5.65
C GLU A 102 19.33 18.05 -5.31
N ALA A 103 19.44 16.76 -4.97
CA ALA A 103 18.31 15.94 -4.57
C ALA A 103 17.60 16.48 -3.32
N GLN A 104 18.36 16.99 -2.34
CA GLN A 104 17.82 17.60 -1.11
C GLN A 104 17.08 18.93 -1.34
N LYS A 105 17.40 19.64 -2.42
CA LYS A 105 16.68 20.88 -2.80
C LYS A 105 15.38 20.60 -3.56
N ALA A 106 15.20 19.38 -4.03
CA ALA A 106 14.01 19.01 -4.76
C ALA A 106 12.80 18.93 -3.81
N LEU A 107 11.75 19.62 -4.20
CA LEU A 107 10.49 19.69 -3.48
C LEU A 107 9.38 19.04 -4.29
N ILE A 108 8.41 18.49 -3.61
CA ILE A 108 7.16 18.02 -4.18
C ILE A 108 5.99 18.55 -3.36
N GLN A 109 4.88 18.83 -4.02
CA GLN A 109 3.64 19.19 -3.37
C GLN A 109 2.73 17.97 -3.29
N ILE A 110 2.26 17.65 -2.12
CA ILE A 110 1.32 16.55 -1.88
C ILE A 110 0.06 17.11 -1.22
N SER A 111 -1.09 16.52 -1.51
CA SER A 111 -2.33 16.87 -0.83
C SER A 111 -2.23 16.50 0.65
N ALA A 112 -2.56 17.44 1.52
CA ALA A 112 -2.62 17.23 2.97
C ALA A 112 -4.00 16.73 3.43
N SER A 113 -4.95 16.54 2.51
CA SER A 113 -6.30 16.08 2.83
C SER A 113 -6.35 14.55 2.96
N PRO A 114 -7.05 14.00 3.96
CA PRO A 114 -7.30 12.57 4.05
C PRO A 114 -8.05 12.08 2.82
N PRO A 115 -7.87 10.83 2.38
CA PRO A 115 -8.67 10.24 1.32
C PRO A 115 -10.16 10.35 1.64
N GLY A 116 -10.95 10.93 0.71
CA GLY A 116 -12.41 11.14 0.88
C GLY A 116 -12.81 12.49 1.50
N SER A 117 -11.87 13.41 1.73
CA SER A 117 -12.19 14.80 2.13
C SER A 117 -12.87 15.55 0.99
N THR A 118 -13.94 16.31 1.30
CA THR A 118 -14.64 17.20 0.36
C THR A 118 -13.97 18.57 0.19
N ALA A 119 -12.83 18.82 0.88
CA ALA A 119 -12.06 20.04 0.68
C ALA A 119 -11.40 20.03 -0.71
N SER A 120 -11.44 21.16 -1.41
CA SER A 120 -10.79 21.27 -2.72
C SER A 120 -9.31 20.93 -2.60
N GLU A 121 -8.76 20.18 -3.55
CA GLU A 121 -7.34 19.79 -3.57
C GLU A 121 -6.40 21.01 -3.56
N ASP A 122 -6.89 22.16 -4.01
CA ASP A 122 -6.15 23.42 -4.07
C ASP A 122 -5.96 24.11 -2.70
N GLU A 123 -6.75 23.75 -1.68
CA GLU A 123 -6.74 24.46 -0.39
C GLU A 123 -5.78 23.87 0.65
N LYS A 124 -5.39 22.59 0.52
CA LYS A 124 -4.56 21.88 1.49
C LYS A 124 -3.43 21.12 0.83
N TRP A 125 -2.30 21.73 0.71
CA TRP A 125 -1.08 21.09 0.21
C TRP A 125 0.08 21.28 1.17
N VAL A 126 1.03 20.36 1.12
CA VAL A 126 2.29 20.42 1.86
C VAL A 126 3.43 20.28 0.87
N SER A 127 4.38 21.22 0.92
CA SER A 127 5.62 21.11 0.17
C SER A 127 6.65 20.32 0.98
N VAL A 128 7.12 19.21 0.44
CA VAL A 128 8.00 18.27 1.13
C VAL A 128 9.26 18.02 0.31
N GLN A 129 10.42 17.97 0.98
CA GLN A 129 11.66 17.54 0.35
C GLN A 129 11.56 16.06 -0.05
N LEU A 130 12.09 15.70 -1.21
CA LEU A 130 12.08 14.31 -1.69
C LEU A 130 13.02 13.40 -0.92
N ILE A 131 14.06 13.95 -0.32
CA ILE A 131 15.00 13.26 0.57
C ILE A 131 15.44 14.24 1.65
N GLY A 132 15.51 13.78 2.88
CA GLY A 132 15.94 14.57 4.03
C GLY A 132 17.46 14.53 4.25
N ILE A 133 17.87 14.22 5.47
CA ILE A 133 19.28 14.11 5.86
C ILE A 133 19.94 12.99 5.07
N VAL A 134 21.13 13.27 4.52
CA VAL A 134 22.00 12.27 3.87
C VAL A 134 23.40 12.38 4.47
N GLY A 135 23.95 11.27 4.92
CA GLY A 135 25.30 11.15 5.44
C GLY A 135 26.10 10.05 4.73
N ILE A 136 27.39 10.25 4.55
CA ILE A 136 28.31 9.22 4.02
C ILE A 136 29.48 9.10 4.98
N ASP A 137 29.66 7.91 5.56
CA ASP A 137 30.77 7.60 6.44
C ASP A 137 31.19 6.13 6.30
N LYS A 138 32.49 5.88 6.30
CA LYS A 138 33.09 4.52 6.31
C LYS A 138 32.49 3.55 5.29
N GLY A 139 32.25 4.01 4.05
CA GLY A 139 31.70 3.17 2.99
C GLY A 139 30.17 2.90 3.10
N ARG A 140 29.50 3.61 3.97
CA ARG A 140 28.04 3.53 4.16
C ARG A 140 27.40 4.86 3.79
N ILE A 141 26.15 4.79 3.36
CA ILE A 141 25.28 5.95 3.17
C ILE A 141 24.08 5.81 4.10
N THR A 142 23.84 6.86 4.86
CA THR A 142 22.64 7.00 5.68
C THR A 142 21.74 8.08 5.08
N PHE A 143 20.44 7.85 5.06
CA PHE A 143 19.49 8.86 4.58
C PHE A 143 18.13 8.72 5.28
N ALA A 144 17.40 9.83 5.33
CA ALA A 144 16.03 9.87 5.80
C ALA A 144 15.11 10.32 4.67
N VAL A 145 13.91 9.76 4.61
CA VAL A 145 12.83 10.24 3.77
C VAL A 145 11.79 10.89 4.66
N PRO A 146 11.29 12.08 4.33
CA PRO A 146 10.26 12.76 5.11
C PRO A 146 9.03 11.89 5.35
N GLU A 147 8.53 11.87 6.57
CA GLU A 147 7.42 11.03 7.00
C GLU A 147 6.17 11.14 6.11
N PRO A 148 5.76 12.33 5.62
CA PRO A 148 4.61 12.45 4.72
C PRO A 148 4.75 11.71 3.39
N LEU A 149 5.98 11.40 2.94
CA LEU A 149 6.22 10.66 1.70
C LEU A 149 6.18 9.14 1.88
N ILE A 150 6.35 8.63 3.10
CA ILE A 150 6.43 7.19 3.36
C ILE A 150 5.20 6.43 2.86
N PRO A 151 3.95 6.86 3.13
CA PRO A 151 2.76 6.20 2.59
C PRO A 151 2.74 6.16 1.06
N HIS A 152 3.12 7.27 0.40
CA HIS A 152 3.17 7.35 -1.06
C HIS A 152 4.22 6.41 -1.69
N ILE A 153 5.27 6.03 -0.95
CA ILE A 153 6.31 5.12 -1.41
C ILE A 153 5.94 3.66 -1.11
N LYS A 154 5.37 3.38 0.06
CA LYS A 154 5.09 2.00 0.51
C LYS A 154 3.75 1.46 0.01
N ASP A 155 2.71 2.28 0.02
CA ASP A 155 1.33 1.93 -0.34
C ASP A 155 0.77 2.88 -1.40
N PRO A 156 1.35 2.90 -2.61
CA PRO A 156 0.96 3.85 -3.65
C PRO A 156 -0.42 3.52 -4.22
N VAL A 157 -1.37 4.46 -4.12
CA VAL A 157 -2.76 4.29 -4.61
C VAL A 157 -2.84 4.39 -6.14
N LYS A 158 -2.24 5.45 -6.71
CA LYS A 158 -2.09 5.63 -8.17
C LYS A 158 -0.61 5.45 -8.50
N SER A 159 -0.26 4.37 -9.18
CA SER A 159 1.13 4.02 -9.37
C SER A 159 1.39 3.34 -10.72
N HIS A 160 2.63 3.39 -11.13
CA HIS A 160 3.16 2.61 -12.23
C HIS A 160 4.45 1.90 -11.80
N TRP A 161 4.80 0.84 -12.50
CA TRP A 161 6.07 0.16 -12.25
C TRP A 161 7.23 1.03 -12.74
N LEU A 162 8.16 1.37 -11.84
CA LEU A 162 9.40 2.06 -12.17
C LEU A 162 10.56 1.06 -12.15
N SER A 163 11.17 0.83 -13.30
CA SER A 163 12.39 0.04 -13.43
C SER A 163 13.62 0.92 -13.19
N LEU A 164 14.43 0.60 -12.16
CA LEU A 164 15.69 1.31 -11.90
C LEU A 164 16.67 1.13 -13.06
N ARG A 165 16.63 0.01 -13.75
CA ARG A 165 17.45 -0.22 -14.94
C ARG A 165 17.08 0.73 -16.07
N ILE A 166 15.80 0.86 -16.39
CA ILE A 166 15.31 1.79 -17.42
C ILE A 166 15.67 3.21 -17.04
N THR A 167 15.30 3.63 -15.84
CA THR A 167 15.48 5.01 -15.41
C THR A 167 16.96 5.40 -15.28
N SER A 168 17.82 4.46 -14.93
CA SER A 168 19.26 4.68 -14.87
C SER A 168 19.95 4.67 -16.25
N ALA A 169 19.31 4.10 -17.27
CA ALA A 169 19.84 4.10 -18.64
C ALA A 169 19.62 5.41 -19.40
N PHE A 170 18.68 6.24 -18.96
CA PHE A 170 18.48 7.55 -19.57
C PHE A 170 19.69 8.47 -19.37
N THR A 171 20.17 9.07 -20.46
CA THR A 171 21.22 10.07 -20.46
C THR A 171 20.71 11.46 -20.84
N LEU A 172 19.54 11.52 -21.49
CA LEU A 172 18.88 12.76 -21.89
C LEU A 172 17.80 13.14 -20.88
N THR A 173 17.87 14.36 -20.35
CA THR A 173 16.89 14.87 -19.37
C THR A 173 15.47 14.86 -19.94
N TYR A 174 15.29 15.22 -21.23
CA TYR A 174 13.99 15.14 -21.89
C TYR A 174 13.47 13.71 -22.02
N ALA A 175 14.33 12.74 -22.31
CA ALA A 175 13.91 11.35 -22.40
C ALA A 175 13.36 10.84 -21.06
N ARG A 176 14.06 11.16 -19.96
CA ARG A 176 13.60 10.82 -18.63
C ARG A 176 12.31 11.55 -18.26
N ALA A 177 12.22 12.85 -18.50
CA ALA A 177 11.04 13.64 -18.17
C ALA A 177 9.81 13.16 -18.97
N ILE A 178 9.94 12.96 -20.29
CA ILE A 178 8.85 12.44 -21.11
C ILE A 178 8.43 11.04 -20.63
N TYR A 179 9.38 10.14 -20.41
CA TYR A 179 9.08 8.78 -19.93
C TYR A 179 8.28 8.81 -18.62
N ASP A 180 8.69 9.60 -17.63
CA ASP A 180 8.00 9.72 -16.34
C ASP A 180 6.54 10.21 -16.50
N HIS A 181 6.28 11.15 -17.43
CA HIS A 181 4.94 11.71 -17.65
C HIS A 181 4.04 10.77 -18.46
N VAL A 182 4.60 9.97 -19.37
CA VAL A 182 3.77 9.14 -20.26
C VAL A 182 3.55 7.72 -19.75
N ILE A 183 4.43 7.19 -18.89
CA ILE A 183 4.38 5.78 -18.48
C ILE A 183 3.07 5.41 -17.77
N GLY A 184 2.43 6.36 -17.10
CA GLY A 184 1.12 6.16 -16.47
C GLY A 184 0.00 5.87 -17.47
N TYR A 185 0.16 6.25 -18.74
CA TYR A 185 -0.84 6.05 -19.81
C TYR A 185 -0.63 4.77 -20.62
N VAL A 186 0.21 3.87 -20.14
CA VAL A 186 0.54 2.64 -20.89
C VAL A 186 -0.66 1.71 -21.08
N ALA A 187 -1.63 1.74 -20.17
CA ALA A 187 -2.86 0.97 -20.27
C ALA A 187 -3.80 1.52 -21.34
N GLU A 188 -3.88 2.84 -21.46
CA GLU A 188 -4.69 3.56 -22.44
C GLU A 188 -4.04 3.57 -23.83
N GLY A 189 -2.72 3.43 -23.89
CA GLY A 189 -1.94 3.43 -25.12
C GLY A 189 -1.79 4.82 -25.77
N ILE A 190 -2.39 5.84 -25.19
CA ILE A 190 -2.39 7.22 -25.72
C ILE A 190 -2.58 8.23 -24.59
N THR A 191 -1.85 9.34 -24.64
CA THR A 191 -2.01 10.44 -23.69
C THR A 191 -3.10 11.41 -24.15
N GLU A 192 -3.47 12.32 -23.27
CA GLU A 192 -4.18 13.54 -23.63
C GLU A 192 -3.34 14.46 -24.51
N TRP A 193 -3.92 15.57 -24.99
CA TRP A 193 -3.21 16.61 -25.74
C TRP A 193 -2.59 17.61 -24.79
N PHE A 194 -1.27 17.59 -24.68
CA PHE A 194 -0.50 18.58 -23.92
C PHE A 194 -0.19 19.81 -24.77
N GLU A 195 -0.05 20.96 -24.15
CA GLU A 195 0.55 22.13 -24.78
C GLU A 195 2.05 21.89 -25.00
N VAL A 196 2.55 22.30 -26.14
CA VAL A 196 3.98 22.16 -26.46
C VAL A 196 4.86 22.80 -25.39
N ASP A 197 4.40 23.93 -24.82
CA ASP A 197 5.14 24.68 -23.79
C ASP A 197 5.17 23.91 -22.47
N VAL A 198 4.11 23.16 -22.13
CA VAL A 198 4.06 22.26 -20.97
C VAL A 198 5.09 21.15 -21.15
N VAL A 199 5.08 20.45 -22.29
CA VAL A 199 6.06 19.38 -22.57
C VAL A 199 7.50 19.93 -22.59
N ARG A 200 7.69 21.13 -23.11
CA ARG A 200 8.98 21.81 -23.10
C ARG A 200 9.46 22.10 -21.67
N GLY A 201 8.54 22.42 -20.77
CA GLY A 201 8.81 22.73 -19.36
C GLY A 201 9.10 21.54 -18.46
N TRP A 202 8.75 20.30 -18.84
CA TRP A 202 8.90 19.12 -17.98
C TRP A 202 10.29 18.89 -17.37
N PRO A 203 11.41 19.19 -18.05
CA PRO A 203 12.73 19.12 -17.42
C PRO A 203 13.06 20.25 -16.43
N GLY A 204 12.16 21.20 -16.19
CA GLY A 204 12.40 22.33 -15.28
C GLY A 204 13.55 23.23 -15.78
N LYS A 205 14.57 23.42 -14.94
CA LYS A 205 15.75 24.27 -15.30
C LYS A 205 16.50 23.82 -16.55
N ALA A 206 16.40 22.54 -16.92
CA ALA A 206 16.97 22.00 -18.14
C ALA A 206 16.04 22.14 -19.35
N ALA A 207 14.95 22.91 -19.22
CA ALA A 207 14.01 23.13 -20.28
C ALA A 207 14.67 23.88 -21.47
N SER A 208 14.26 23.51 -22.69
CA SER A 208 14.74 24.16 -23.89
C SER A 208 14.26 25.60 -23.97
N THR A 209 15.16 26.52 -24.28
CA THR A 209 14.84 27.92 -24.55
C THR A 209 14.40 28.16 -25.98
N ALA A 210 14.36 27.13 -26.85
CA ALA A 210 13.95 27.25 -28.24
C ALA A 210 12.47 27.66 -28.33
N THR A 211 12.19 28.82 -28.90
CA THR A 211 10.85 29.36 -29.08
C THR A 211 10.07 28.67 -30.20
N GLU A 212 10.76 28.24 -31.25
CA GLU A 212 10.16 27.58 -32.41
C GLU A 212 10.11 26.04 -32.20
N PHE A 213 8.96 25.45 -32.48
CA PHE A 213 8.75 24.01 -32.35
C PHE A 213 9.75 23.17 -33.16
N LYS A 214 10.15 23.63 -34.36
CA LYS A 214 11.11 22.88 -35.20
C LYS A 214 12.46 22.64 -34.52
N TYR A 215 12.96 23.60 -33.74
CA TYR A 215 14.21 23.44 -32.98
C TYR A 215 14.01 22.56 -31.74
N PHE A 216 12.93 22.78 -31.01
CA PHE A 216 12.56 21.89 -29.88
C PHE A 216 12.42 20.45 -30.34
N LYS A 217 11.73 20.21 -31.45
CA LYS A 217 11.56 18.88 -32.05
C LYS A 217 12.93 18.25 -32.36
N ARG A 218 13.76 18.91 -33.16
CA ARG A 218 15.05 18.39 -33.61
C ARG A 218 16.04 18.14 -32.47
N ASP A 219 16.17 19.07 -31.57
CA ASP A 219 17.24 19.07 -30.56
C ASP A 219 16.89 18.30 -29.29
N ASN A 220 15.61 18.19 -28.97
CA ASN A 220 15.13 17.56 -27.73
C ASN A 220 14.16 16.42 -27.97
N LEU A 221 13.00 16.66 -28.61
CA LEU A 221 11.89 15.70 -28.66
C LEU A 221 12.24 14.43 -29.45
N ASP A 222 12.75 14.57 -30.70
CA ASP A 222 13.10 13.41 -31.53
C ASP A 222 14.20 12.55 -30.88
N LYS A 223 15.18 13.20 -30.26
CA LYS A 223 16.26 12.51 -29.54
C LYS A 223 15.76 11.79 -28.32
N ALA A 224 14.84 12.42 -27.57
CA ALA A 224 14.23 11.84 -26.39
C ALA A 224 13.40 10.59 -26.74
N VAL A 225 12.53 10.70 -27.74
CA VAL A 225 11.71 9.55 -28.21
C VAL A 225 12.61 8.42 -28.71
N LYS A 226 13.67 8.74 -29.48
CA LYS A 226 14.64 7.73 -29.92
C LYS A 226 15.30 7.03 -28.74
N GLN A 227 15.71 7.75 -27.70
CA GLN A 227 16.31 7.14 -26.52
C GLN A 227 15.30 6.31 -25.73
N ILE A 228 14.07 6.79 -25.54
CA ILE A 228 13.00 6.03 -24.86
C ILE A 228 12.81 4.69 -25.58
N ASN A 229 12.65 4.72 -26.90
CA ASN A 229 12.45 3.49 -27.69
C ASN A 229 13.67 2.55 -27.65
N ALA A 230 14.88 3.09 -27.45
CA ALA A 230 16.08 2.27 -27.36
C ALA A 230 16.25 1.58 -25.99
N VAL A 231 15.94 2.29 -24.88
CA VAL A 231 16.34 1.84 -23.54
C VAL A 231 15.17 1.45 -22.63
N SER A 232 13.91 1.76 -23.01
CA SER A 232 12.75 1.48 -22.15
C SER A 232 11.94 0.26 -22.60
N ASP A 233 10.94 -0.06 -21.77
CA ASP A 233 9.97 -1.14 -21.94
C ASP A 233 8.77 -0.75 -22.81
N ILE A 234 8.78 0.46 -23.40
CA ILE A 234 7.71 0.96 -24.26
C ILE A 234 8.25 1.39 -25.62
N ASP A 235 7.41 1.28 -26.64
CA ASP A 235 7.55 1.97 -27.91
C ASP A 235 6.70 3.22 -27.89
N LEU A 236 7.36 4.37 -28.11
CA LEU A 236 6.78 5.70 -28.03
C LEU A 236 6.82 6.40 -29.39
N SER A 237 5.72 6.98 -29.76
CA SER A 237 5.61 7.93 -30.88
C SER A 237 4.80 9.14 -30.43
N TYR A 238 4.78 10.19 -31.25
CA TYR A 238 3.97 11.37 -30.92
C TYR A 238 3.28 11.94 -32.15
N GLU A 239 2.20 12.64 -31.90
CA GLU A 239 1.41 13.38 -32.87
C GLU A 239 1.39 14.85 -32.49
N THR A 240 1.27 15.73 -33.48
CA THR A 240 1.20 17.16 -33.26
C THR A 240 -0.05 17.76 -33.89
N ARG A 241 -0.56 18.82 -33.28
CA ARG A 241 -1.72 19.54 -33.76
C ARG A 241 -1.40 21.01 -33.84
N THR A 242 -1.94 21.69 -34.87
CA THR A 242 -1.82 23.11 -35.05
C THR A 242 -2.94 23.87 -34.34
N VAL A 243 -2.67 25.14 -33.98
CA VAL A 243 -3.66 26.03 -33.33
C VAL A 243 -4.98 26.09 -34.09
N SER A 244 -4.91 26.07 -35.40
CA SER A 244 -6.09 26.05 -36.28
C SER A 244 -5.75 25.38 -37.61
N PRO A 245 -6.73 24.94 -38.42
CA PRO A 245 -6.49 24.34 -39.74
C PRO A 245 -5.71 25.20 -40.72
N LYS A 246 -5.76 26.50 -40.54
CA LYS A 246 -5.02 27.50 -41.39
C LYS A 246 -3.67 27.87 -40.82
N SER A 247 -3.36 27.49 -39.57
CA SER A 247 -2.10 27.85 -38.92
C SER A 247 -1.03 26.79 -39.19
N LYS A 248 0.21 27.25 -39.42
CA LYS A 248 1.38 26.38 -39.45
C LYS A 248 2.01 26.23 -38.04
N LYS A 249 1.51 26.96 -37.02
CA LYS A 249 2.03 26.94 -35.66
C LYS A 249 1.50 25.72 -34.96
N ILE A 250 2.40 24.83 -34.54
CA ILE A 250 2.10 23.64 -33.69
C ILE A 250 2.04 24.11 -32.25
N ASP A 251 0.95 23.81 -31.54
CA ASP A 251 0.72 24.19 -30.16
C ASP A 251 0.41 23.00 -29.27
N ARG A 252 0.00 21.86 -29.82
CA ARG A 252 -0.35 20.65 -29.07
C ARG A 252 0.45 19.45 -29.53
N ILE A 253 0.72 18.57 -28.56
CA ILE A 253 1.41 17.30 -28.75
C ILE A 253 0.72 16.24 -27.89
N ARG A 254 0.58 15.03 -28.41
CA ARG A 254 0.22 13.85 -27.62
C ARG A 254 1.11 12.68 -27.98
N PHE A 255 1.22 11.75 -27.06
CA PHE A 255 2.05 10.57 -27.23
C PHE A 255 1.19 9.32 -27.40
N ARG A 256 1.65 8.43 -28.29
CA ARG A 256 1.15 7.05 -28.38
C ARG A 256 2.22 6.12 -27.86
N LEU A 257 1.84 5.18 -27.05
CA LEU A 257 2.77 4.26 -26.41
C LEU A 257 2.20 2.84 -26.39
N THR A 258 3.04 1.87 -26.62
CA THR A 258 2.72 0.45 -26.51
C THR A 258 3.80 -0.24 -25.68
N ARG A 259 3.40 -1.18 -24.85
CA ARG A 259 4.39 -1.96 -24.10
C ARG A 259 5.04 -2.98 -25.03
N LYS A 260 6.37 -3.13 -24.96
CA LYS A 260 7.09 -4.16 -25.68
C LYS A 260 6.72 -5.54 -25.15
N GLU A 261 6.52 -6.53 -26.01
CA GLU A 261 6.05 -7.87 -25.64
C GLU A 261 6.95 -8.58 -24.63
N THR A 262 8.27 -8.36 -24.72
CA THR A 262 9.27 -8.94 -23.82
C THR A 262 9.19 -8.43 -22.38
N ALA A 263 8.61 -7.25 -22.14
CA ALA A 263 8.56 -6.64 -20.82
C ALA A 263 7.69 -7.43 -19.81
N GLY A 264 6.65 -8.10 -20.26
CA GLY A 264 5.77 -8.93 -19.40
C GLY A 264 6.46 -10.18 -18.85
N ALA A 265 7.16 -10.91 -19.68
CA ALA A 265 7.89 -12.13 -19.31
C ALA A 265 9.05 -11.82 -18.34
N ILE A 266 9.76 -10.71 -18.59
CA ILE A 266 10.84 -10.23 -17.73
C ILE A 266 10.32 -9.89 -16.33
N ARG A 267 9.20 -9.17 -16.24
CA ARG A 267 8.58 -8.80 -14.96
C ARG A 267 8.14 -10.01 -14.14
N ALA A 268 7.51 -10.98 -14.75
CA ALA A 268 7.09 -12.23 -14.09
C ALA A 268 8.30 -13.00 -13.53
N SER A 269 9.39 -13.07 -14.29
CA SER A 269 10.65 -13.70 -13.87
C SER A 269 11.29 -13.02 -12.65
N LEU A 270 11.20 -11.70 -12.54
CA LEU A 270 11.72 -10.95 -11.39
C LEU A 270 10.95 -11.16 -10.11
N LEU A 271 9.61 -11.12 -10.20
CA LEU A 271 8.75 -11.38 -9.06
C LEU A 271 9.03 -12.78 -8.51
N GLY A 272 9.21 -13.77 -9.37
CA GLY A 272 9.60 -15.13 -8.97
C GLY A 272 10.95 -15.18 -8.25
N ALA A 273 11.96 -14.47 -8.75
CA ALA A 273 13.28 -14.47 -8.12
C ALA A 273 13.31 -13.71 -6.79
N GLN A 274 12.53 -12.62 -6.65
CA GLN A 274 12.37 -11.90 -5.39
C GLN A 274 11.65 -12.76 -4.36
N GLU A 275 10.64 -13.51 -4.78
CA GLU A 275 9.92 -14.47 -3.93
C GLU A 275 10.85 -15.58 -3.42
N ILE A 276 11.66 -16.17 -4.30
CA ILE A 276 12.69 -17.16 -3.92
C ILE A 276 13.62 -16.59 -2.86
N TYR A 277 14.18 -15.40 -3.07
CA TYR A 277 15.07 -14.77 -2.10
C TYR A 277 14.40 -14.54 -0.76
N THR A 278 13.19 -14.02 -0.75
CA THR A 278 12.42 -13.76 0.46
C THR A 278 12.15 -15.05 1.23
N THR A 279 11.80 -16.12 0.53
CA THR A 279 11.59 -17.46 1.09
C THR A 279 12.87 -18.02 1.69
N LEU A 280 13.98 -18.00 0.98
CA LEU A 280 15.27 -18.49 1.46
C LEU A 280 15.71 -17.77 2.73
N LYS A 281 15.50 -16.45 2.79
CA LYS A 281 15.92 -15.64 3.93
C LYS A 281 14.99 -15.76 5.12
N ASN A 282 13.69 -15.58 4.94
CA ASN A 282 12.74 -15.42 6.03
C ASN A 282 12.23 -16.77 6.56
N GLU A 283 12.04 -17.74 5.68
CA GLU A 283 11.53 -19.06 6.05
C GLU A 283 12.66 -20.02 6.44
N PHE A 284 13.72 -20.06 5.65
CA PHE A 284 14.82 -21.00 5.85
C PHE A 284 16.05 -20.39 6.55
N GLY A 285 16.05 -19.09 6.83
CA GLY A 285 17.11 -18.42 7.58
C GLY A 285 18.47 -18.46 6.88
N PHE A 286 18.50 -18.37 5.55
CA PHE A 286 19.75 -18.40 4.79
C PHE A 286 20.71 -17.31 5.23
N THR A 287 21.95 -17.71 5.47
CA THR A 287 23.06 -16.84 5.80
C THR A 287 23.72 -16.31 4.52
N GLU A 288 24.48 -15.23 4.65
CA GLU A 288 25.27 -14.63 3.58
C GLU A 288 26.14 -15.66 2.83
N LYS A 289 26.82 -16.55 3.58
CA LYS A 289 27.63 -17.61 2.99
C LYS A 289 26.83 -18.56 2.09
N GLN A 290 25.59 -18.87 2.47
CA GLN A 290 24.72 -19.74 1.68
C GLN A 290 24.20 -19.02 0.42
N PHE A 291 23.89 -17.73 0.51
CA PHE A 291 23.56 -16.93 -0.67
C PHE A 291 24.72 -16.83 -1.64
N ASN A 292 25.95 -16.61 -1.16
CA ASN A 292 27.16 -16.63 -2.00
C ASN A 292 27.34 -17.97 -2.72
N THR A 293 27.06 -19.08 -2.02
CA THR A 293 27.13 -20.40 -2.65
C THR A 293 26.10 -20.55 -3.78
N ILE A 294 24.87 -20.03 -3.60
CA ILE A 294 23.86 -20.03 -4.65
C ILE A 294 24.32 -19.17 -5.83
N SER A 295 24.81 -17.95 -5.57
CA SER A 295 25.29 -17.01 -6.59
C SER A 295 26.37 -17.65 -7.46
N GLN A 296 27.38 -18.27 -6.84
CA GLN A 296 28.50 -18.95 -7.54
C GLN A 296 28.05 -20.13 -8.42
N ASN A 297 26.92 -20.75 -8.08
CA ASN A 297 26.41 -21.91 -8.81
C ASN A 297 25.18 -21.59 -9.68
N ARG A 298 24.88 -20.33 -9.88
CA ARG A 298 23.64 -19.87 -10.54
C ARG A 298 23.48 -20.42 -11.96
N ALA A 299 24.58 -20.61 -12.67
CA ALA A 299 24.56 -21.20 -14.03
C ALA A 299 24.00 -22.63 -14.05
N VAL A 300 24.10 -23.36 -12.92
CA VAL A 300 23.63 -24.75 -12.78
C VAL A 300 22.34 -24.83 -11.98
N TRP A 301 22.16 -23.94 -11.00
CA TRP A 301 21.01 -23.91 -10.12
C TRP A 301 19.97 -22.89 -10.60
N SER A 302 19.12 -23.37 -11.53
CA SER A 302 18.01 -22.56 -12.06
C SER A 302 16.98 -22.24 -10.97
N ASP A 303 16.13 -21.21 -11.22
CA ASP A 303 15.00 -20.88 -10.34
C ASP A 303 14.09 -22.07 -10.11
N GLU A 304 13.82 -22.85 -11.14
CA GLU A 304 13.00 -24.06 -11.05
C GLU A 304 13.60 -25.10 -10.11
N ARG A 305 14.92 -25.33 -10.19
CA ARG A 305 15.64 -26.25 -9.27
C ARG A 305 15.54 -25.78 -7.83
N ILE A 306 15.68 -24.49 -7.59
CA ILE A 306 15.59 -23.91 -6.24
C ILE A 306 14.17 -24.06 -5.70
N LEU A 307 13.15 -23.76 -6.50
CA LEU A 307 11.75 -23.91 -6.12
C LEU A 307 11.38 -25.37 -5.81
N GLN A 308 11.83 -26.31 -6.64
CA GLN A 308 11.62 -27.74 -6.37
C GLN A 308 12.27 -28.20 -5.07
N ALA A 309 13.46 -27.72 -4.77
CA ALA A 309 14.15 -28.02 -3.50
C ALA A 309 13.45 -27.37 -2.29
N ILE A 310 12.89 -26.18 -2.45
CA ILE A 310 12.07 -25.51 -1.42
C ILE A 310 10.82 -26.36 -1.11
N GLU A 311 10.06 -26.76 -2.12
CA GLU A 311 8.88 -27.61 -1.95
C GLU A 311 9.23 -28.94 -1.25
N TYR A 312 10.30 -29.60 -1.71
CA TYR A 312 10.79 -30.82 -1.11
C TYR A 312 11.15 -30.63 0.35
N THR A 313 11.89 -29.56 0.68
CA THR A 313 12.33 -29.29 2.05
C THR A 313 11.15 -28.96 2.97
N ARG A 314 10.16 -28.19 2.51
CA ARG A 314 8.91 -27.93 3.24
C ARG A 314 8.21 -29.24 3.62
N ALA A 315 7.99 -30.13 2.67
CA ALA A 315 7.37 -31.42 2.93
C ALA A 315 8.14 -32.26 3.96
N LYS A 316 9.49 -32.20 3.96
CA LYS A 316 10.33 -32.90 4.94
C LYS A 316 10.34 -32.24 6.32
N VAL A 317 10.18 -30.93 6.40
CA VAL A 317 10.01 -30.19 7.67
C VAL A 317 8.65 -30.51 8.25
N ASP A 318 7.59 -30.43 7.45
CA ASP A 318 6.20 -30.68 7.88
C ASP A 318 6.00 -32.14 8.36
N SER A 319 6.67 -33.10 7.72
CA SER A 319 6.67 -34.50 8.16
C SER A 319 7.57 -34.78 9.36
N GLY A 320 8.24 -33.77 9.93
CA GLY A 320 9.12 -33.89 11.10
C GLY A 320 10.46 -34.58 10.83
N GLN A 321 10.80 -34.84 9.57
CA GLN A 321 12.07 -35.49 9.19
C GLN A 321 13.26 -34.54 9.29
N VAL A 322 13.01 -33.22 9.21
CA VAL A 322 14.04 -32.16 9.38
C VAL A 322 13.73 -31.35 10.63
N LYS A 323 14.41 -31.66 11.73
CA LYS A 323 14.22 -30.99 13.03
C LYS A 323 15.25 -29.91 13.33
N LYS A 324 16.41 -29.94 12.66
CA LYS A 324 17.52 -28.99 12.89
C LYS A 324 17.99 -28.39 11.56
N SER A 325 18.26 -27.08 11.56
CA SER A 325 18.83 -26.35 10.43
C SER A 325 18.13 -26.57 9.07
N PRO A 326 16.84 -26.18 8.90
CA PRO A 326 16.14 -26.32 7.63
C PRO A 326 16.89 -25.68 6.45
N GLY A 327 17.57 -24.53 6.67
CA GLY A 327 18.36 -23.86 5.65
C GLY A 327 19.58 -24.66 5.17
N ALA A 328 20.26 -25.38 6.06
CA ALA A 328 21.38 -26.26 5.66
C ALA A 328 20.86 -27.46 4.87
N TYR A 329 19.72 -28.01 5.26
CA TYR A 329 19.07 -29.10 4.54
C TYR A 329 18.61 -28.66 3.15
N LEU A 330 18.01 -27.48 3.04
CA LEU A 330 17.60 -26.90 1.77
C LEU A 330 18.80 -26.67 0.83
N LEU A 331 19.90 -26.11 1.36
CA LEU A 331 21.11 -25.94 0.54
C LEU A 331 21.61 -27.28 -0.02
N LYS A 332 21.58 -28.34 0.80
CA LYS A 332 21.91 -29.69 0.35
C LYS A 332 20.92 -30.16 -0.72
N ALA A 333 19.62 -29.95 -0.51
CA ALA A 333 18.58 -30.32 -1.49
C ALA A 333 18.77 -29.60 -2.84
N ILE A 334 19.14 -28.31 -2.81
CA ILE A 334 19.50 -27.56 -4.02
C ILE A 334 20.73 -28.16 -4.70
N THR A 335 21.78 -28.47 -3.91
CA THR A 335 23.04 -29.03 -4.43
C THR A 335 22.83 -30.39 -5.07
N ASP A 336 22.08 -31.25 -4.43
CA ASP A 336 21.85 -32.64 -4.89
C ASP A 336 20.67 -32.75 -5.90
N GLY A 337 19.90 -31.67 -6.08
CA GLY A 337 18.77 -31.60 -7.00
C GLY A 337 17.56 -32.42 -6.52
N TYR A 338 17.27 -32.43 -5.22
CA TYR A 338 16.12 -33.13 -4.67
C TYR A 338 14.82 -32.46 -5.10
N LYS A 339 13.84 -33.28 -5.49
CA LYS A 339 12.50 -32.87 -5.87
C LYS A 339 11.48 -33.85 -5.33
N LEU A 340 10.26 -33.39 -5.13
CA LEU A 340 9.14 -34.26 -4.79
C LEU A 340 8.81 -35.18 -5.98
N SER A 341 8.43 -36.42 -5.67
CA SER A 341 7.84 -37.27 -6.70
C SER A 341 6.48 -36.73 -7.14
N ASP A 342 6.02 -37.07 -8.34
CA ASP A 342 4.70 -36.64 -8.83
C ASP A 342 3.56 -37.16 -7.95
N ALA A 343 3.76 -38.33 -7.30
CA ALA A 343 2.80 -38.90 -6.35
C ALA A 343 2.74 -38.06 -5.06
N ASP A 344 3.90 -37.67 -4.49
CA ASP A 344 3.96 -36.85 -3.28
C ASP A 344 3.40 -35.45 -3.53
N ARG A 345 3.67 -34.87 -4.72
CA ARG A 345 3.13 -33.56 -5.11
C ARG A 345 1.60 -33.58 -5.19
N LYS A 346 1.02 -34.63 -5.79
CA LYS A 346 -0.44 -34.79 -5.83
C LYS A 346 -1.04 -34.95 -4.43
N MET A 347 -0.42 -35.72 -3.55
CA MET A 347 -0.89 -35.86 -2.16
C MET A 347 -0.85 -34.55 -1.39
N LEU A 348 0.23 -33.77 -1.51
CA LEU A 348 0.36 -32.46 -0.89
C LEU A 348 -0.70 -31.47 -1.40
N THR A 349 -0.96 -31.45 -2.70
CA THR A 349 -1.99 -30.59 -3.28
C THR A 349 -3.38 -30.94 -2.73
N VAL A 350 -3.71 -32.23 -2.59
CA VAL A 350 -4.98 -32.66 -1.98
C VAL A 350 -5.06 -32.26 -0.51
N GLN A 351 -3.99 -32.45 0.26
CA GLN A 351 -3.95 -32.05 1.65
C GLN A 351 -4.07 -30.52 1.84
N GLN A 352 -3.42 -29.74 1.00
CA GLN A 352 -3.55 -28.29 1.02
C GLN A 352 -4.98 -27.82 0.70
N GLN A 353 -5.60 -28.40 -0.31
CA GLN A 353 -7.00 -28.14 -0.65
C GLN A 353 -7.96 -28.48 0.50
N GLN A 354 -7.74 -29.61 1.16
CA GLN A 354 -8.55 -30.00 2.34
C GLN A 354 -8.37 -29.03 3.50
N GLN A 355 -7.14 -28.63 3.83
CA GLN A 355 -6.87 -27.65 4.88
C GLN A 355 -7.45 -26.26 4.56
N GLU A 356 -7.39 -25.87 3.30
CA GLU A 356 -7.99 -24.60 2.85
C GLU A 356 -9.51 -24.62 2.95
N GLN A 357 -10.15 -25.74 2.60
CA GLN A 357 -11.59 -25.95 2.81
C GLN A 357 -11.97 -25.93 4.29
N GLU A 358 -11.24 -26.64 5.15
CA GLU A 358 -11.48 -26.63 6.60
C GLU A 358 -11.32 -25.23 7.21
N ARG A 359 -10.31 -24.47 6.78
CA ARG A 359 -10.13 -23.08 7.21
C ARG A 359 -11.27 -22.18 6.72
N ALA A 360 -11.68 -22.33 5.46
CA ALA A 360 -12.81 -21.58 4.92
C ALA A 360 -14.12 -21.89 5.64
N GLU A 361 -14.39 -23.16 5.94
CA GLU A 361 -15.56 -23.57 6.73
C GLU A 361 -15.51 -23.05 8.16
N SER A 362 -14.35 -23.10 8.82
CA SER A 362 -14.19 -22.58 10.18
C SER A 362 -14.39 -21.07 10.24
N SER A 363 -13.85 -20.33 9.27
CA SER A 363 -14.04 -18.88 9.17
C SER A 363 -15.49 -18.51 8.84
N ALA A 364 -16.15 -19.26 7.97
CA ALA A 364 -17.57 -19.08 7.68
C ALA A 364 -18.45 -19.33 8.92
N LYS A 365 -18.15 -20.35 9.72
CA LYS A 365 -18.83 -20.61 11.00
C LYS A 365 -18.61 -19.48 12.01
N GLN A 366 -17.41 -18.96 12.12
CA GLN A 366 -17.11 -17.82 12.99
C GLN A 366 -17.86 -16.54 12.55
N LEU A 367 -17.91 -16.25 11.26
CA LEU A 367 -18.67 -15.15 10.72
C LEU A 367 -20.18 -15.30 10.94
N ALA A 368 -20.72 -16.51 10.78
CA ALA A 368 -22.13 -16.78 11.05
C ALA A 368 -22.48 -16.62 12.54
N THR A 369 -21.63 -17.10 13.47
CA THR A 369 -21.83 -16.90 14.90
C THR A 369 -21.73 -15.43 15.31
N ALA A 370 -20.78 -14.69 14.74
CA ALA A 370 -20.65 -13.25 14.98
C ALA A 370 -21.87 -12.47 14.44
N ALA A 371 -22.41 -12.85 13.29
CA ALA A 371 -23.59 -12.22 12.71
C ALA A 371 -24.86 -12.47 13.57
N VAL A 372 -25.01 -13.69 14.11
CA VAL A 372 -26.10 -14.02 15.04
C VAL A 372 -25.95 -13.22 16.34
N ALA A 373 -24.76 -13.14 16.91
CA ALA A 373 -24.50 -12.33 18.10
C ALA A 373 -24.79 -10.83 17.89
N ALA A 374 -24.39 -10.30 16.74
CA ALA A 374 -24.67 -8.90 16.37
C ALA A 374 -26.17 -8.65 16.18
N SER A 375 -26.91 -9.59 15.58
CA SER A 375 -28.35 -9.47 15.40
C SER A 375 -29.11 -9.53 16.72
N THR A 376 -28.68 -10.38 17.65
CA THR A 376 -29.28 -10.46 19.00
C THR A 376 -29.02 -9.19 19.81
N ALA A 377 -27.77 -8.66 19.77
CA ALA A 377 -27.42 -7.41 20.43
C ALA A 377 -28.23 -6.21 19.86
N ALA A 378 -28.37 -6.15 18.54
CA ALA A 378 -29.19 -5.10 17.88
C ALA A 378 -30.69 -5.23 18.22
N ALA A 379 -31.20 -6.45 18.39
CA ALA A 379 -32.59 -6.67 18.82
C ALA A 379 -32.80 -6.25 20.28
N GLU A 380 -31.83 -6.53 21.16
CA GLU A 380 -31.86 -6.07 22.56
C GLU A 380 -31.80 -4.53 22.66
N GLU A 381 -30.94 -3.88 21.89
CA GLU A 381 -30.87 -2.43 21.85
C GLU A 381 -32.18 -1.78 21.37
N ARG A 382 -32.77 -2.34 20.30
CA ARG A 382 -34.08 -1.87 19.81
C ARG A 382 -35.17 -2.04 20.86
N SER A 383 -35.17 -3.18 21.58
CA SER A 383 -36.13 -3.42 22.66
C SER A 383 -35.95 -2.44 23.82
N LYS A 384 -34.70 -2.13 24.20
CA LYS A 384 -34.42 -1.10 25.22
C LYS A 384 -34.85 0.29 24.76
N ALA A 385 -34.53 0.67 23.53
CA ALA A 385 -34.94 1.95 22.97
C ALA A 385 -36.46 2.10 22.91
N GLN A 386 -37.19 1.07 22.50
CA GLN A 386 -38.63 1.05 22.47
C GLN A 386 -39.24 1.17 23.88
N THR A 387 -38.60 0.57 24.88
CA THR A 387 -39.05 0.67 26.29
C THR A 387 -38.90 2.10 26.82
N VAL A 388 -37.81 2.78 26.46
CA VAL A 388 -37.59 4.21 26.83
C VAL A 388 -38.60 5.09 26.12
N GLU A 389 -38.79 4.93 24.83
CA GLU A 389 -39.79 5.69 24.05
C GLU A 389 -41.21 5.52 24.60
N ASN A 390 -41.58 4.30 24.93
CA ASN A 390 -42.89 4.01 25.56
C ASN A 390 -43.06 4.69 26.91
N ALA A 391 -41.97 4.78 27.72
CA ALA A 391 -42.00 5.48 28.99
C ALA A 391 -42.10 7.00 28.79
N ASP A 392 -41.44 7.57 27.81
CA ASP A 392 -41.54 9.00 27.49
C ASP A 392 -42.95 9.38 27.02
N LEU A 393 -43.57 8.58 26.15
CA LEU A 393 -44.97 8.75 25.75
C LEU A 393 -45.93 8.65 26.94
N GLY A 394 -45.63 7.72 27.84
CA GLY A 394 -46.42 7.60 29.08
C GLY A 394 -46.23 8.77 30.04
N ARG A 395 -45.04 9.34 30.09
CA ARG A 395 -44.75 10.57 30.83
C ARG A 395 -45.56 11.76 30.30
N GLU A 396 -45.57 11.95 28.99
CA GLU A 396 -46.38 12.96 28.37
C GLU A 396 -47.89 12.82 28.67
N ALA A 397 -48.38 11.57 28.54
CA ALA A 397 -49.77 11.25 28.85
C ALA A 397 -50.13 11.52 30.32
N TYR A 398 -49.22 11.19 31.24
CA TYR A 398 -49.41 11.50 32.68
C TYR A 398 -49.48 12.98 32.93
N HIS A 399 -48.58 13.79 32.37
CA HIS A 399 -48.52 15.26 32.62
C HIS A 399 -49.65 16.01 31.88
N LYS A 400 -50.19 15.47 30.77
CA LYS A 400 -51.35 16.05 30.06
C LYS A 400 -52.70 15.74 30.76
N ALA A 401 -52.70 14.75 31.66
CA ALA A 401 -53.90 14.37 32.36
C ALA A 401 -54.27 15.36 33.46
N ASP A 402 -55.58 15.52 33.74
CA ASP A 402 -56.08 16.31 34.85
C ASP A 402 -55.66 15.70 36.21
N GLY A 403 -55.62 16.52 37.29
CA GLY A 403 -55.13 16.08 38.60
C GLY A 403 -55.87 14.89 39.19
N LYS A 404 -57.18 14.67 38.80
CA LYS A 404 -57.91 13.50 39.20
C LYS A 404 -57.40 12.23 38.52
N SER A 405 -57.20 12.31 37.25
CA SER A 405 -56.66 11.23 36.43
C SER A 405 -55.21 10.86 36.79
N GLN A 406 -54.40 11.84 37.14
CA GLN A 406 -53.03 11.60 37.63
C GLN A 406 -53.02 10.78 38.93
N LYS A 407 -53.87 11.15 39.89
CA LYS A 407 -54.08 10.37 41.15
C LYS A 407 -54.59 8.94 40.86
N ASP A 408 -55.49 8.80 39.91
CA ASP A 408 -56.01 7.48 39.53
C ASP A 408 -54.95 6.59 38.88
N PHE A 409 -54.05 7.16 38.03
CA PHE A 409 -52.91 6.47 37.49
C PHE A 409 -51.92 6.04 38.57
N MET A 410 -51.64 6.91 39.49
CA MET A 410 -50.71 6.63 40.60
C MET A 410 -51.24 5.50 41.50
N ARG A 411 -52.52 5.60 41.94
CA ARG A 411 -53.14 4.56 42.79
C ARG A 411 -53.18 3.21 42.04
N ALA A 412 -53.56 3.24 40.76
CA ALA A 412 -53.62 2.01 39.98
C ALA A 412 -52.20 1.39 39.77
N PHE A 413 -51.18 2.20 39.59
CA PHE A 413 -49.79 1.73 39.52
C PHE A 413 -49.34 1.07 40.85
N ILE A 414 -49.50 1.76 41.96
CA ILE A 414 -49.13 1.24 43.29
C ILE A 414 -49.88 -0.09 43.62
N ALA A 415 -51.16 -0.18 43.24
CA ALA A 415 -51.97 -1.40 43.42
C ALA A 415 -51.59 -2.55 42.47
N SER A 416 -51.00 -2.22 41.31
CA SER A 416 -50.66 -3.21 40.29
C SER A 416 -49.52 -4.16 40.70
N ALA A 417 -49.48 -5.36 40.13
CA ALA A 417 -48.37 -6.30 40.33
C ALA A 417 -47.03 -5.68 39.89
N ALA A 418 -47.02 -4.98 38.75
CA ALA A 418 -45.83 -4.31 38.22
C ALA A 418 -45.31 -3.19 39.15
N GLY A 419 -46.22 -2.37 39.68
CA GLY A 419 -45.89 -1.31 40.63
C GLY A 419 -45.35 -1.89 41.96
N LYS A 420 -45.99 -2.87 42.54
CA LYS A 420 -45.53 -3.55 43.76
C LYS A 420 -44.14 -4.16 43.59
N LEU A 421 -43.86 -4.74 42.41
CA LEU A 421 -42.55 -5.29 42.09
C LEU A 421 -41.47 -4.21 41.93
N ALA A 422 -41.81 -3.13 41.24
CA ALA A 422 -40.91 -2.00 41.07
C ALA A 422 -40.54 -1.34 42.42
N ILE A 423 -41.53 -1.11 43.27
CA ILE A 423 -41.34 -0.54 44.60
C ILE A 423 -40.46 -1.42 45.48
N LYS A 424 -40.69 -2.76 45.49
CA LYS A 424 -39.85 -3.70 46.22
C LYS A 424 -38.39 -3.71 45.68
N ARG A 425 -38.17 -3.57 44.38
CA ARG A 425 -36.81 -3.50 43.82
C ARG A 425 -35.99 -2.35 44.33
N VAL A 426 -36.62 -1.23 44.62
CA VAL A 426 -35.95 -0.03 45.23
C VAL A 426 -35.98 -0.08 46.75
N LYS A 427 -36.31 -1.23 47.35
CA LYS A 427 -36.34 -1.48 48.80
C LYS A 427 -37.34 -0.57 49.57
N LEU A 428 -38.41 -0.14 48.93
CA LEU A 428 -39.52 0.61 49.57
C LEU A 428 -40.71 -0.30 49.83
N ASN A 429 -41.57 0.07 50.78
CA ASN A 429 -42.73 -0.70 51.11
C ASN A 429 -43.98 -0.25 50.33
N PRO A 430 -44.61 -1.12 49.51
CA PRO A 430 -45.75 -0.75 48.70
C PRO A 430 -46.99 -0.32 49.50
N ALA A 431 -47.07 -0.68 50.80
CA ALA A 431 -48.21 -0.33 51.67
C ALA A 431 -48.12 1.09 52.27
N THR A 432 -46.92 1.66 52.35
CA THR A 432 -46.65 2.96 53.00
C THR A 432 -46.07 4.02 52.12
N ILE A 433 -45.84 3.73 50.81
CA ILE A 433 -45.21 4.65 49.85
C ILE A 433 -46.14 5.85 49.56
N HIS A 434 -45.58 7.05 49.59
CA HIS A 434 -46.24 8.27 49.18
C HIS A 434 -46.10 8.56 47.70
N GLU A 435 -47.10 9.22 47.10
CA GLU A 435 -47.12 9.61 45.67
C GLU A 435 -45.88 10.42 45.28
N SER A 436 -45.42 11.27 46.14
CA SER A 436 -44.22 12.13 45.96
C SER A 436 -42.91 11.31 45.86
N GLU A 437 -42.83 10.20 46.59
CA GLU A 437 -41.64 9.29 46.58
C GLU A 437 -41.54 8.53 45.28
N VAL A 438 -42.67 8.14 44.68
CA VAL A 438 -42.73 7.45 43.38
C VAL A 438 -42.21 8.37 42.28
N LEU A 439 -42.58 9.66 42.31
CA LEU A 439 -42.13 10.64 41.28
C LEU A 439 -40.70 11.09 41.50
N ALA A 440 -40.24 11.14 42.76
CA ALA A 440 -38.84 11.56 43.06
C ALA A 440 -37.80 10.48 42.71
N HIS A 441 -38.22 9.18 42.71
CA HIS A 441 -37.30 8.09 42.41
C HIS A 441 -37.28 7.77 40.90
N LYS A 442 -36.10 7.86 40.27
CA LYS A 442 -35.92 7.68 38.80
C LYS A 442 -36.49 6.38 38.26
N ASP A 443 -36.23 5.26 38.94
CA ASP A 443 -36.65 3.96 38.45
C ASP A 443 -38.17 3.75 38.64
N LEU A 444 -38.75 4.32 39.73
CA LEU A 444 -40.19 4.23 39.98
C LEU A 444 -40.99 5.16 39.05
N SER A 445 -40.53 6.36 38.81
CA SER A 445 -41.16 7.22 37.83
C SER A 445 -41.12 6.67 36.42
N PHE A 446 -40.02 6.02 36.01
CA PHE A 446 -39.91 5.32 34.75
C PHE A 446 -40.93 4.14 34.67
N ALA A 447 -41.02 3.35 35.70
CA ALA A 447 -42.00 2.24 35.79
C ALA A 447 -43.45 2.76 35.76
N LEU A 448 -43.74 3.85 36.46
CA LEU A 448 -45.05 4.53 36.46
C LEU A 448 -45.39 4.98 35.01
N TYR A 449 -44.49 5.65 34.34
CA TYR A 449 -44.74 6.16 32.97
C TYR A 449 -44.94 5.00 31.96
N SER A 450 -44.16 3.95 32.07
CA SER A 450 -44.35 2.71 31.28
C SER A 450 -45.75 2.10 31.53
N PHE A 451 -46.20 2.07 32.77
CA PHE A 451 -47.53 1.58 33.16
C PHE A 451 -48.64 2.48 32.61
N VAL A 452 -48.48 3.82 32.66
CA VAL A 452 -49.43 4.79 32.09
C VAL A 452 -49.59 4.60 30.59
N PHE A 453 -48.46 4.44 29.87
CA PHE A 453 -48.45 4.17 28.44
C PHE A 453 -49.27 2.91 28.08
N LEU A 454 -49.02 1.80 28.77
CA LEU A 454 -49.78 0.56 28.51
C LEU A 454 -51.25 0.71 28.78
N ARG A 455 -51.64 1.45 29.84
CA ARG A 455 -53.03 1.66 30.19
C ARG A 455 -53.74 2.61 29.25
N THR A 456 -53.06 3.65 28.76
CA THR A 456 -53.63 4.56 27.78
C THR A 456 -53.81 3.87 26.43
N LYS A 457 -52.84 3.06 26.00
CA LYS A 457 -52.89 2.27 24.78
C LYS A 457 -54.04 1.24 24.83
N ALA A 458 -54.21 0.55 25.96
CA ALA A 458 -55.30 -0.40 26.16
C ALA A 458 -56.71 0.30 26.12
N LYS A 459 -56.84 1.51 26.69
CA LYS A 459 -58.07 2.29 26.60
C LYS A 459 -58.36 2.80 25.20
N ALA A 460 -57.36 3.13 24.42
CA ALA A 460 -57.54 3.55 23.01
C ALA A 460 -57.97 2.35 22.15
N ALA A 461 -57.39 1.18 22.33
CA ALA A 461 -57.75 -0.05 21.64
C ALA A 461 -59.14 -0.58 21.99
N ALA A 462 -59.71 -0.27 23.18
CA ALA A 462 -61.04 -0.64 23.58
C ALA A 462 -62.13 0.34 23.08
N LYS A 463 -61.75 1.46 22.49
CA LYS A 463 -62.65 2.48 21.91
C LYS A 463 -62.70 2.47 20.37
N SER A 464 -61.77 1.78 19.74
CA SER A 464 -61.73 1.47 18.30
C SER A 464 -62.39 0.08 18.04
#